data_9b7e25215464a6edc94f2199bb2fb51f
#
_entry.id   9b7e25215464a6edc94f2199bb2fb51f
#
_cell.length_a   1.000
_cell.length_b   1.000
_cell.length_c   1.000
_cell.angle_alpha   90.00
_cell.angle_beta   90.00
_cell.angle_gamma   90.00
#
_symmetry.space_group_name_H-M   'P 1'
#
loop_
_entity.id
_entity.type
_entity.pdbx_description
1 polymer ?
#
loop_
_entity_poly.entity_id
_entity_poly.type
_entity_poly.pdbx_seq_one_letter_code
_entity_poly.pdbx_strand_id
1 'polypeptide(L)'
;MKYLYLTLCLLACLSALAYNDHRNARVDSLEAALVSSNPPKGEQLLRAYDELMRGYLPYDSAKASVYGRKALALSYELNGLNVRQNVIRHFAQMHYAREEYDEAAALYQQALAIVDTMATLKRYTEKDIDDARSTIYGNMGNLYNIQDKANLAIHYYQLALPIFEKYDWKESQVILYYNIGELYGQMDNLDEAERNYQKAIEKGKASGDSLMMAIPKKGLVGVYFNRGEHDKALRTVNEVLAYYKVHREEEPVDYASMLAFKARILLMEGHTDVAAAKTCVAEALPYIDKSEMMFDDTGTIYMAACEVAMAEKQWQKALDYGLKSVHPDSTATVADKGGYMLLAQIYTELGQKEKAREYMTKTYDMMSRYATDHYQSGLSQMEVLYETEKKEAQITALDKERGLYLWLLAAAIVLLIVAAILLVYRHLAHRRQKALLATKVALEAETKERRILARDLHDGLGGMLSLLRLKAEQGEPSLPLIDSIHTELRRTAHHLMPEELLKNGLVSALHDFAVSVPGATFQTIGYIRLEKDMELVLYRCAYELVNNALKHAQASHIDIQLMQEPKEMTLTVSDDGMGMTDGNGMGLQNIRERIEPYRGSLDIVTAEGKGTDIHITLPL
;
A
#
# COMPACT_ATOMS: atom_id res chain seq x y z
N MET A 1 40.73 -21.31 1.07
CA MET A 1 39.87 -20.12 0.92
C MET A 1 38.40 -20.28 1.39
N LYS A 2 37.84 -21.48 1.47
CA LYS A 2 36.54 -21.72 2.17
C LYS A 2 36.47 -21.24 3.63
N TYR A 3 37.61 -20.90 4.23
CA TYR A 3 37.78 -20.74 5.67
C TYR A 3 38.22 -19.36 6.14
N LEU A 4 38.51 -18.43 5.26
CA LEU A 4 38.73 -17.02 5.64
C LEU A 4 37.40 -16.36 6.06
N TYR A 5 36.29 -16.91 5.57
CA TYR A 5 34.92 -16.54 6.01
C TYR A 5 34.54 -17.09 7.38
N LEU A 6 35.06 -18.26 7.75
CA LEU A 6 35.00 -18.70 9.13
C LEU A 6 35.76 -17.75 10.06
N THR A 7 36.84 -17.07 9.61
CA THR A 7 37.54 -16.10 10.46
C THR A 7 36.76 -14.81 10.69
N LEU A 8 35.94 -14.33 9.80
CA LEU A 8 35.03 -13.21 10.11
C LEU A 8 33.72 -13.67 10.80
N CYS A 9 33.25 -14.89 10.53
CA CYS A 9 32.34 -15.59 11.45
C CYS A 9 33.07 -16.02 12.75
N LEU A 10 34.36 -16.26 12.74
CA LEU A 10 35.19 -16.62 13.90
C LEU A 10 35.76 -15.41 14.64
N LEU A 11 35.90 -14.23 14.06
CA LEU A 11 36.02 -12.98 14.84
C LEU A 11 34.71 -12.64 15.57
N ALA A 12 33.58 -13.02 15.02
CA ALA A 12 32.37 -13.24 15.84
C ALA A 12 32.54 -14.45 16.80
N CYS A 13 33.44 -15.40 16.54
CA CYS A 13 33.61 -16.61 17.35
C CYS A 13 34.80 -16.58 18.31
N LEU A 14 35.81 -15.68 18.19
CA LEU A 14 36.93 -15.59 19.14
C LEU A 14 36.68 -14.57 20.28
N SER A 15 35.91 -13.54 20.06
CA SER A 15 35.09 -12.98 21.16
C SER A 15 34.14 -14.07 21.72
N ALA A 16 34.02 -15.20 21.06
CA ALA A 16 33.18 -16.34 21.36
C ALA A 16 33.73 -17.33 22.40
N LEU A 17 34.98 -17.32 22.82
CA LEU A 17 35.39 -18.19 23.95
C LEU A 17 35.03 -17.57 25.29
N ALA A 18 35.18 -16.28 25.51
CA ALA A 18 34.52 -15.56 26.61
C ALA A 18 33.01 -15.39 26.36
N TYR A 19 32.59 -15.37 25.10
CA TYR A 19 31.19 -15.31 24.66
C TYR A 19 30.51 -16.70 24.74
N ASN A 20 31.20 -17.81 24.60
CA ASN A 20 30.65 -19.17 24.70
C ASN A 20 30.09 -19.49 26.10
N ASP A 21 30.74 -19.09 27.18
CA ASP A 21 30.19 -19.29 28.53
C ASP A 21 28.93 -18.47 28.79
N HIS A 22 28.91 -17.22 28.32
CA HIS A 22 27.72 -16.38 28.40
C HIS A 22 26.61 -16.81 27.45
N ARG A 23 26.95 -17.37 26.27
CA ARG A 23 26.00 -17.84 25.28
C ARG A 23 25.31 -19.15 25.67
N ASN A 24 26.06 -20.10 26.23
CA ASN A 24 25.49 -21.34 26.78
C ASN A 24 24.54 -21.02 27.94
N ALA A 25 24.91 -20.14 28.86
CA ALA A 25 24.02 -19.67 29.94
C ALA A 25 22.76 -18.98 29.40
N ARG A 26 22.86 -18.26 28.27
CA ARG A 26 21.69 -17.61 27.60
C ARG A 26 20.74 -18.64 26.98
N VAL A 27 21.28 -19.64 26.27
CA VAL A 27 20.51 -20.75 25.69
C VAL A 27 19.77 -21.52 26.76
N ASP A 28 20.48 -21.91 27.84
CA ASP A 28 19.89 -22.62 29.00
C ASP A 28 18.78 -21.79 29.67
N SER A 29 19.02 -20.48 29.81
CA SER A 29 18.02 -19.56 30.37
C SER A 29 16.77 -19.46 29.51
N LEU A 30 16.92 -19.44 28.18
CA LEU A 30 15.80 -19.38 27.25
C LEU A 30 15.02 -20.70 27.23
N GLU A 31 15.70 -21.87 27.25
CA GLU A 31 15.03 -23.17 27.36
C GLU A 31 14.24 -23.28 28.69
N ALA A 32 14.85 -22.87 29.81
CA ALA A 32 14.16 -22.83 31.10
C ALA A 32 12.93 -21.89 31.06
N ALA A 33 13.04 -20.75 30.39
CA ALA A 33 11.91 -19.81 30.19
C ALA A 33 10.76 -20.44 29.42
N LEU A 34 11.03 -21.28 28.42
CA LEU A 34 10.00 -21.95 27.60
C LEU A 34 9.16 -22.95 28.40
N VAL A 35 9.74 -23.56 29.45
CA VAL A 35 9.06 -24.55 30.32
C VAL A 35 8.63 -23.97 31.66
N SER A 36 8.79 -22.68 31.88
CA SER A 36 8.42 -21.98 33.11
C SER A 36 6.89 -21.93 33.31
N SER A 37 6.44 -21.57 34.51
CA SER A 37 5.02 -21.35 34.80
C SER A 37 4.37 -20.18 34.00
N ASN A 38 5.18 -19.28 33.46
CA ASN A 38 4.73 -18.18 32.59
C ASN A 38 5.63 -18.08 31.34
N PRO A 39 5.44 -18.99 30.34
CA PRO A 39 6.29 -19.02 29.16
C PRO A 39 6.08 -17.79 28.27
N PRO A 40 7.11 -17.36 27.53
CA PRO A 40 6.99 -16.26 26.57
C PRO A 40 5.92 -16.55 25.53
N LYS A 41 5.24 -15.49 25.03
CA LYS A 41 4.15 -15.58 24.02
C LYS A 41 4.37 -14.56 22.92
N GLY A 42 3.76 -14.79 21.75
CA GLY A 42 3.80 -13.86 20.62
C GLY A 42 5.23 -13.52 20.18
N GLU A 43 5.56 -12.24 20.06
CA GLU A 43 6.90 -11.79 19.66
C GLU A 43 8.02 -12.22 20.59
N GLN A 44 7.76 -12.30 21.89
CA GLN A 44 8.77 -12.76 22.86
C GLN A 44 9.12 -14.24 22.64
N LEU A 45 8.13 -15.07 22.37
CA LEU A 45 8.32 -16.47 22.03
C LEU A 45 9.07 -16.63 20.70
N LEU A 46 8.73 -15.80 19.70
CA LEU A 46 9.41 -15.80 18.43
C LEU A 46 10.90 -15.44 18.57
N ARG A 47 11.20 -14.39 19.32
CA ARG A 47 12.60 -13.99 19.62
C ARG A 47 13.35 -15.09 20.37
N ALA A 48 12.69 -15.76 21.32
CA ALA A 48 13.30 -16.89 22.04
C ALA A 48 13.65 -18.04 21.08
N TYR A 49 12.76 -18.41 20.16
CA TYR A 49 13.05 -19.44 19.16
C TYR A 49 14.17 -19.03 18.20
N ASP A 50 14.19 -17.78 17.74
CA ASP A 50 15.25 -17.27 16.87
C ASP A 50 16.62 -17.25 17.59
N GLU A 51 16.67 -16.80 18.83
CA GLU A 51 17.89 -16.82 19.63
C GLU A 51 18.36 -18.25 19.92
N LEU A 52 17.46 -19.19 20.21
CA LEU A 52 17.78 -20.60 20.43
C LEU A 52 18.32 -21.24 19.14
N MET A 53 17.72 -20.98 17.99
CA MET A 53 18.22 -21.43 16.70
C MET A 53 19.66 -20.99 16.49
N ARG A 54 19.94 -19.69 16.63
CA ARG A 54 21.29 -19.13 16.48
C ARG A 54 22.27 -19.63 17.56
N GLY A 55 21.77 -19.81 18.77
CA GLY A 55 22.54 -20.30 19.90
C GLY A 55 22.99 -21.76 19.72
N TYR A 56 22.13 -22.64 19.20
CA TYR A 56 22.45 -24.05 18.96
C TYR A 56 23.25 -24.30 17.69
N LEU A 57 23.24 -23.38 16.71
CA LEU A 57 23.85 -23.61 15.40
C LEU A 57 25.31 -24.11 15.45
N PRO A 58 26.22 -23.61 16.32
CA PRO A 58 27.60 -24.04 16.34
C PRO A 58 27.84 -25.47 16.85
N TYR A 59 26.93 -26.04 17.64
CA TYR A 59 27.17 -27.31 18.35
C TYR A 59 26.04 -28.34 18.29
N ASP A 60 24.80 -27.94 17.95
CA ASP A 60 23.67 -28.86 17.76
C ASP A 60 22.77 -28.37 16.61
N SER A 61 23.22 -28.67 15.40
CA SER A 61 22.52 -28.30 14.16
C SER A 61 21.10 -28.89 14.08
N ALA A 62 20.82 -30.04 14.74
CA ALA A 62 19.49 -30.65 14.76
C ALA A 62 18.52 -29.82 15.62
N LYS A 63 18.94 -29.42 16.84
CA LYS A 63 18.15 -28.51 17.69
C LYS A 63 17.98 -27.15 17.05
N ALA A 64 19.03 -26.59 16.46
CA ALA A 64 18.94 -25.33 15.72
C ALA A 64 17.83 -25.39 14.65
N SER A 65 17.77 -26.46 13.88
CA SER A 65 16.75 -26.67 12.85
C SER A 65 15.33 -26.78 13.43
N VAL A 66 15.17 -27.41 14.60
CA VAL A 66 13.86 -27.51 15.28
C VAL A 66 13.37 -26.12 15.71
N TYR A 67 14.23 -25.33 16.35
CA TYR A 67 13.85 -23.98 16.77
C TYR A 67 13.67 -23.03 15.58
N GLY A 68 14.46 -23.16 14.53
CA GLY A 68 14.29 -22.41 13.29
C GLY A 68 12.92 -22.64 12.64
N ARG A 69 12.49 -23.90 12.51
CA ARG A 69 11.14 -24.21 12.00
C ARG A 69 10.03 -23.66 12.89
N LYS A 70 10.19 -23.70 14.21
CA LYS A 70 9.21 -23.10 15.15
C LYS A 70 9.17 -21.58 15.02
N ALA A 71 10.32 -20.92 14.92
CA ALA A 71 10.41 -19.49 14.70
C ALA A 71 9.75 -19.09 13.38
N LEU A 72 10.05 -19.84 12.32
CA LEU A 72 9.50 -19.59 10.99
C LEU A 72 7.97 -19.73 10.99
N ALA A 73 7.42 -20.82 11.53
CA ALA A 73 5.98 -21.02 11.63
C ALA A 73 5.29 -19.88 12.41
N LEU A 74 5.81 -19.54 13.59
CA LEU A 74 5.24 -18.49 14.42
C LEU A 74 5.36 -17.09 13.75
N SER A 75 6.39 -16.85 12.93
CA SER A 75 6.56 -15.59 12.20
C SER A 75 5.45 -15.33 11.19
N TYR A 76 4.80 -16.36 10.66
CA TYR A 76 3.65 -16.25 9.76
C TYR A 76 2.34 -15.96 10.51
N GLU A 77 2.23 -16.40 11.76
CA GLU A 77 1.06 -16.10 12.60
C GLU A 77 1.07 -14.65 13.11
N LEU A 78 2.26 -14.07 13.24
CA LEU A 78 2.46 -12.69 13.72
C LEU A 78 2.51 -11.71 12.56
N ASN A 79 1.83 -10.55 12.70
CA ASN A 79 1.71 -9.52 11.65
C ASN A 79 2.94 -8.62 11.46
N GLY A 80 4.12 -8.99 11.98
CA GLY A 80 5.34 -8.20 11.93
C GLY A 80 6.26 -8.59 10.76
N LEU A 81 6.22 -7.88 9.61
CA LEU A 81 7.07 -8.19 8.46
C LEU A 81 8.56 -8.06 8.77
N ASN A 82 8.97 -7.05 9.55
CA ASN A 82 10.38 -6.87 9.93
C ASN A 82 10.89 -8.06 10.76
N VAL A 83 10.09 -8.54 11.70
CA VAL A 83 10.46 -9.72 12.51
C VAL A 83 10.50 -10.97 11.64
N ARG A 84 9.54 -11.13 10.73
CA ARG A 84 9.48 -12.26 9.81
C ARG A 84 10.70 -12.34 8.89
N GLN A 85 11.08 -11.22 8.24
CA GLN A 85 12.26 -11.20 7.38
C GLN A 85 13.54 -11.53 8.15
N ASN A 86 13.68 -11.06 9.40
CA ASN A 86 14.84 -11.40 10.24
C ASN A 86 14.92 -12.89 10.53
N VAL A 87 13.80 -13.52 10.91
CA VAL A 87 13.75 -14.96 11.17
C VAL A 87 14.10 -15.77 9.93
N ILE A 88 13.54 -15.39 8.76
CA ILE A 88 13.85 -16.08 7.49
C ILE A 88 15.33 -15.92 7.14
N ARG A 89 15.90 -14.72 7.30
CA ARG A 89 17.32 -14.46 7.08
C ARG A 89 18.20 -15.29 8.01
N HIS A 90 17.89 -15.38 9.31
CA HIS A 90 18.64 -16.22 10.25
C HIS A 90 18.50 -17.71 9.93
N PHE A 91 17.31 -18.11 9.46
CA PHE A 91 17.09 -19.49 9.03
C PHE A 91 17.89 -19.80 7.75
N ALA A 92 18.00 -18.84 6.82
CA ALA A 92 18.90 -18.94 5.66
C ALA A 92 20.37 -19.07 6.09
N GLN A 93 20.83 -18.31 7.10
CA GLN A 93 22.18 -18.44 7.65
C GLN A 93 22.42 -19.83 8.28
N MET A 94 21.41 -20.44 8.89
CA MET A 94 21.51 -21.81 9.39
C MET A 94 21.71 -22.80 8.24
N HIS A 95 20.95 -22.69 7.15
CA HIS A 95 21.13 -23.54 5.96
C HIS A 95 22.50 -23.30 5.32
N TYR A 96 22.95 -22.05 5.24
CA TYR A 96 24.30 -21.71 4.80
C TYR A 96 25.39 -22.43 5.62
N ALA A 97 25.27 -22.40 6.96
CA ALA A 97 26.24 -23.05 7.85
C ALA A 97 26.20 -24.60 7.75
N ARG A 98 25.14 -25.15 7.19
CA ARG A 98 24.99 -26.59 6.92
C ARG A 98 25.39 -26.97 5.49
N GLU A 99 25.94 -26.04 4.74
CA GLU A 99 26.29 -26.19 3.32
C GLU A 99 25.06 -26.49 2.40
N GLU A 100 23.85 -26.21 2.87
CA GLU A 100 22.59 -26.34 2.13
C GLU A 100 22.34 -25.01 1.38
N TYR A 101 23.17 -24.75 0.36
CA TYR A 101 23.29 -23.42 -0.26
C TYR A 101 22.08 -23.02 -1.11
N ASP A 102 21.43 -23.96 -1.76
CA ASP A 102 20.24 -23.69 -2.58
C ASP A 102 19.04 -23.28 -1.72
N GLU A 103 18.86 -23.96 -0.58
CA GLU A 103 17.85 -23.61 0.42
C GLU A 103 18.13 -22.24 1.04
N ALA A 104 19.39 -21.96 1.36
CA ALA A 104 19.81 -20.66 1.87
C ALA A 104 19.51 -19.54 0.86
N ALA A 105 19.82 -19.74 -0.43
CA ALA A 105 19.52 -18.78 -1.49
C ALA A 105 18.02 -18.51 -1.62
N ALA A 106 17.21 -19.56 -1.64
CA ALA A 106 15.74 -19.43 -1.72
C ALA A 106 15.16 -18.63 -0.54
N LEU A 107 15.66 -18.87 0.68
CA LEU A 107 15.24 -18.15 1.88
C LEU A 107 15.68 -16.68 1.85
N TYR A 108 16.89 -16.36 1.40
CA TYR A 108 17.32 -14.97 1.24
C TYR A 108 16.45 -14.22 0.22
N GLN A 109 16.09 -14.85 -0.90
CA GLN A 109 15.17 -14.26 -1.88
C GLN A 109 13.78 -14.02 -1.27
N GLN A 110 13.28 -14.97 -0.48
CA GLN A 110 12.03 -14.79 0.25
C GLN A 110 12.08 -13.64 1.25
N ALA A 111 13.19 -13.47 1.96
CA ALA A 111 13.40 -12.34 2.87
C ALA A 111 13.40 -11.00 2.12
N LEU A 112 14.06 -10.92 0.94
CA LEU A 112 14.04 -9.74 0.08
C LEU A 112 12.62 -9.37 -0.37
N ALA A 113 11.81 -10.34 -0.80
CA ALA A 113 10.42 -10.10 -1.21
C ALA A 113 9.57 -9.52 -0.06
N ILE A 114 9.87 -9.92 1.19
CA ILE A 114 9.23 -9.31 2.37
C ILE A 114 9.70 -7.87 2.57
N VAL A 115 10.99 -7.59 2.40
CA VAL A 115 11.55 -6.23 2.50
C VAL A 115 10.93 -5.32 1.42
N ASP A 116 10.74 -5.81 0.20
CA ASP A 116 10.05 -5.08 -0.85
C ASP A 116 8.58 -4.78 -0.49
N THR A 117 7.90 -5.75 0.14
CA THR A 117 6.56 -5.52 0.70
C THR A 117 6.58 -4.45 1.81
N MET A 118 7.59 -4.47 2.70
CA MET A 118 7.77 -3.44 3.75
C MET A 118 7.92 -2.05 3.14
N ALA A 119 8.64 -1.92 2.02
CA ALA A 119 8.84 -0.66 1.31
C ALA A 119 7.53 -0.04 0.77
N THR A 120 6.50 -0.84 0.53
CA THR A 120 5.17 -0.34 0.12
C THR A 120 4.33 0.19 1.30
N LEU A 121 4.74 -0.10 2.54
CA LEU A 121 3.97 0.20 3.75
C LEU A 121 4.57 1.39 4.50
N LYS A 122 3.78 2.44 4.74
CA LYS A 122 4.23 3.67 5.44
C LYS A 122 4.65 3.48 6.91
N ARG A 123 4.45 2.29 7.49
CA ARG A 123 4.79 1.99 8.89
C ARG A 123 6.27 1.68 9.13
N TYR A 124 7.04 1.42 8.07
CA TYR A 124 8.49 1.15 8.15
C TYR A 124 9.26 2.37 7.68
N THR A 125 10.36 2.69 8.38
CA THR A 125 11.24 3.78 7.94
C THR A 125 12.12 3.33 6.79
N GLU A 126 12.60 4.27 5.99
CA GLU A 126 13.57 3.99 4.92
C GLU A 126 14.82 3.30 5.49
N LYS A 127 15.26 3.71 6.68
CA LYS A 127 16.41 3.11 7.36
C LYS A 127 16.17 1.63 7.72
N ASP A 128 14.97 1.28 8.21
CA ASP A 128 14.64 -0.12 8.54
C ASP A 128 14.65 -1.02 7.29
N ILE A 129 14.18 -0.48 6.16
CA ILE A 129 14.15 -1.17 4.88
C ILE A 129 15.57 -1.34 4.34
N ASP A 130 16.36 -0.28 4.35
CA ASP A 130 17.73 -0.27 3.85
C ASP A 130 18.64 -1.17 4.69
N ASP A 131 18.51 -1.16 6.03
CA ASP A 131 19.25 -2.05 6.94
C ASP A 131 18.96 -3.53 6.63
N ALA A 132 17.69 -3.88 6.54
CA ALA A 132 17.30 -5.25 6.19
C ALA A 132 17.82 -5.67 4.81
N ARG A 133 17.66 -4.81 3.80
CA ARG A 133 18.05 -5.08 2.42
C ARG A 133 19.57 -5.25 2.27
N SER A 134 20.35 -4.32 2.83
CA SER A 134 21.81 -4.39 2.75
C SER A 134 22.40 -5.59 3.49
N THR A 135 21.82 -5.96 4.63
CA THR A 135 22.21 -7.16 5.37
C THR A 135 21.95 -8.43 4.55
N ILE A 136 20.79 -8.54 3.89
CA ILE A 136 20.49 -9.68 3.04
C ILE A 136 21.42 -9.72 1.83
N TYR A 137 21.69 -8.59 1.16
CA TYR A 137 22.63 -8.52 0.05
C TYR A 137 24.04 -8.95 0.46
N GLY A 138 24.54 -8.48 1.62
CA GLY A 138 25.83 -8.92 2.15
C GLY A 138 25.87 -10.43 2.36
N ASN A 139 24.83 -11.01 2.94
CA ASN A 139 24.73 -12.46 3.16
C ASN A 139 24.65 -13.25 1.84
N MET A 140 23.94 -12.75 0.83
CA MET A 140 23.90 -13.36 -0.50
C MET A 140 25.25 -13.27 -1.20
N GLY A 141 25.98 -12.15 -1.05
CA GLY A 141 27.34 -12.03 -1.51
C GLY A 141 28.24 -13.10 -0.89
N ASN A 142 28.14 -13.31 0.42
CA ASN A 142 28.87 -14.35 1.14
C ASN A 142 28.52 -15.76 0.63
N LEU A 143 27.21 -16.01 0.44
CA LEU A 143 26.73 -17.30 -0.07
C LEU A 143 27.29 -17.63 -1.46
N TYR A 144 27.30 -16.67 -2.36
CA TYR A 144 27.83 -16.88 -3.70
C TYR A 144 29.37 -16.96 -3.74
N ASN A 145 30.03 -16.27 -2.82
CA ASN A 145 31.48 -16.40 -2.67
C ASN A 145 31.87 -17.83 -2.27
N ILE A 146 31.23 -18.44 -1.28
CA ILE A 146 31.54 -19.82 -0.85
C ILE A 146 31.24 -20.85 -1.95
N GLN A 147 30.32 -20.51 -2.88
CA GLN A 147 30.02 -21.34 -4.05
C GLN A 147 30.97 -21.10 -5.24
N ASP A 148 32.07 -20.37 -5.07
CA ASP A 148 32.99 -19.95 -6.13
C ASP A 148 32.32 -19.15 -7.28
N LYS A 149 31.19 -18.49 -7.00
CA LYS A 149 30.45 -17.65 -7.95
C LYS A 149 30.82 -16.18 -7.77
N ALA A 150 32.11 -15.85 -8.04
CA ALA A 150 32.71 -14.56 -7.72
C ALA A 150 31.95 -13.35 -8.31
N ASN A 151 31.52 -13.41 -9.57
CA ASN A 151 30.77 -12.30 -10.19
C ASN A 151 29.41 -12.03 -9.51
N LEU A 152 28.69 -13.08 -9.10
CA LEU A 152 27.45 -12.93 -8.34
C LEU A 152 27.70 -12.38 -6.94
N ALA A 153 28.75 -12.82 -6.28
CA ALA A 153 29.16 -12.30 -4.98
C ALA A 153 29.46 -10.80 -5.07
N ILE A 154 30.26 -10.38 -6.06
CA ILE A 154 30.58 -8.97 -6.32
C ILE A 154 29.30 -8.18 -6.58
N HIS A 155 28.39 -8.69 -7.41
CA HIS A 155 27.12 -8.03 -7.71
C HIS A 155 26.32 -7.73 -6.42
N TYR A 156 26.11 -8.72 -5.55
CA TYR A 156 25.35 -8.51 -4.32
C TYR A 156 26.07 -7.59 -3.33
N TYR A 157 27.38 -7.64 -3.25
CA TYR A 157 28.15 -6.68 -2.44
C TYR A 157 28.02 -5.25 -2.98
N GLN A 158 28.02 -5.07 -4.31
CA GLN A 158 27.80 -3.78 -4.94
C GLN A 158 26.39 -3.23 -4.73
N LEU A 159 25.37 -4.09 -4.56
CA LEU A 159 24.02 -3.66 -4.17
C LEU A 159 23.96 -3.20 -2.71
N ALA A 160 24.72 -3.80 -1.80
CA ALA A 160 24.77 -3.41 -0.39
C ALA A 160 25.56 -2.11 -0.14
N LEU A 161 26.65 -1.91 -0.90
CA LEU A 161 27.62 -0.85 -0.67
C LEU A 161 27.04 0.57 -0.66
N PRO A 162 26.19 1.01 -1.62
CA PRO A 162 25.57 2.35 -1.60
C PRO A 162 24.75 2.61 -0.35
N ILE A 163 24.13 1.56 0.20
CA ILE A 163 23.33 1.68 1.44
C ILE A 163 24.28 1.91 2.64
N PHE A 164 25.37 1.15 2.72
CA PHE A 164 26.36 1.36 3.78
C PHE A 164 27.05 2.72 3.69
N GLU A 165 27.26 3.25 2.48
CA GLU A 165 27.77 4.61 2.26
C GLU A 165 26.77 5.68 2.69
N LYS A 166 25.48 5.50 2.36
CA LYS A 166 24.38 6.42 2.75
C LYS A 166 24.29 6.64 4.27
N TYR A 167 24.52 5.58 5.05
CA TYR A 167 24.41 5.65 6.53
C TYR A 167 25.78 5.73 7.22
N ASP A 168 26.87 5.87 6.48
CA ASP A 168 28.27 5.93 6.99
C ASP A 168 28.63 4.75 7.92
N TRP A 169 28.16 3.53 7.57
CA TRP A 169 28.50 2.30 8.31
C TRP A 169 29.91 1.83 7.93
N LYS A 170 30.91 2.47 8.51
CA LYS A 170 32.33 2.36 8.11
C LYS A 170 32.87 0.94 8.17
N GLU A 171 32.61 0.20 9.26
CA GLU A 171 33.06 -1.18 9.42
C GLU A 171 32.48 -2.09 8.32
N SER A 172 31.17 -1.96 8.05
CA SER A 172 30.54 -2.71 6.95
C SER A 172 31.13 -2.36 5.58
N GLN A 173 31.44 -1.09 5.34
CA GLN A 173 32.11 -0.66 4.12
C GLN A 173 33.50 -1.28 3.98
N VAL A 174 34.31 -1.31 5.06
CA VAL A 174 35.64 -1.96 5.08
C VAL A 174 35.51 -3.42 4.69
N ILE A 175 34.60 -4.15 5.34
CA ILE A 175 34.39 -5.58 5.10
C ILE A 175 33.97 -5.83 3.64
N LEU A 176 33.05 -5.05 3.10
CA LEU A 176 32.61 -5.25 1.72
C LEU A 176 33.70 -4.94 0.71
N TYR A 177 34.40 -3.81 0.86
CA TYR A 177 35.54 -3.50 -0.02
C TYR A 177 36.64 -4.55 0.08
N TYR A 178 36.94 -5.06 1.28
CA TYR A 178 37.89 -6.15 1.45
C TYR A 178 37.41 -7.41 0.72
N ASN A 179 36.16 -7.84 0.91
CA ASN A 179 35.62 -9.03 0.25
C ASN A 179 35.62 -8.92 -1.29
N ILE A 180 35.26 -7.74 -1.82
CA ILE A 180 35.35 -7.47 -3.26
C ILE A 180 36.79 -7.53 -3.73
N GLY A 181 37.75 -6.99 -2.95
CA GLY A 181 39.18 -7.07 -3.24
C GLY A 181 39.69 -8.51 -3.30
N GLU A 182 39.27 -9.36 -2.33
CA GLU A 182 39.61 -10.79 -2.32
C GLU A 182 39.09 -11.51 -3.57
N LEU A 183 37.83 -11.25 -3.97
CA LEU A 183 37.26 -11.85 -5.17
C LEU A 183 38.03 -11.45 -6.45
N TYR A 184 38.36 -10.17 -6.58
CA TYR A 184 39.20 -9.73 -7.71
C TYR A 184 40.61 -10.33 -7.68
N GLY A 185 41.19 -10.50 -6.47
CA GLY A 185 42.48 -11.19 -6.31
C GLY A 185 42.42 -12.66 -6.75
N GLN A 186 41.34 -13.36 -6.42
CA GLN A 186 41.08 -14.74 -6.86
C GLN A 186 40.93 -14.84 -8.39
N MET A 187 40.32 -13.81 -9.01
CA MET A 187 40.16 -13.72 -10.46
C MET A 187 41.45 -13.25 -11.19
N ASP A 188 42.56 -13.11 -10.48
CA ASP A 188 43.83 -12.57 -10.97
C ASP A 188 43.73 -11.12 -11.51
N ASN A 189 42.66 -10.41 -11.13
CA ASN A 189 42.49 -8.99 -11.44
C ASN A 189 43.09 -8.13 -10.31
N LEU A 190 44.43 -8.11 -10.29
CA LEU A 190 45.21 -7.49 -9.21
C LEU A 190 44.99 -5.97 -9.11
N ASP A 191 44.63 -5.31 -10.22
CA ASP A 191 44.37 -3.86 -10.23
C ASP A 191 43.07 -3.50 -9.50
N GLU A 192 42.02 -4.25 -9.74
CA GLU A 192 40.76 -4.05 -9.02
C GLU A 192 40.87 -4.49 -7.55
N ALA A 193 41.62 -5.58 -7.29
CA ALA A 193 41.90 -6.01 -5.93
C ALA A 193 42.59 -4.89 -5.13
N GLU A 194 43.66 -4.32 -5.67
CA GLU A 194 44.38 -3.21 -5.03
C GLU A 194 43.45 -2.01 -4.77
N ARG A 195 42.67 -1.60 -5.78
CA ARG A 195 41.73 -0.47 -5.64
C ARG A 195 40.75 -0.67 -4.50
N ASN A 196 40.19 -1.87 -4.39
CA ASN A 196 39.20 -2.15 -3.34
C ASN A 196 39.86 -2.24 -1.96
N TYR A 197 41.04 -2.85 -1.83
CA TYR A 197 41.79 -2.85 -0.57
C TYR A 197 42.19 -1.44 -0.12
N GLN A 198 42.59 -0.56 -1.06
CA GLN A 198 42.89 0.83 -0.74
C GLN A 198 41.67 1.59 -0.22
N LYS A 199 40.48 1.39 -0.84
CA LYS A 199 39.22 1.93 -0.34
C LYS A 199 38.88 1.40 1.06
N ALA A 200 39.06 0.10 1.29
CA ALA A 200 38.86 -0.50 2.61
C ALA A 200 39.76 0.15 3.66
N ILE A 201 41.08 0.36 3.34
CA ILE A 201 42.02 1.03 4.24
C ILE A 201 41.60 2.48 4.52
N GLU A 202 41.15 3.21 3.49
CA GLU A 202 40.66 4.58 3.67
C GLU A 202 39.47 4.63 4.66
N LYS A 203 38.51 3.76 4.51
CA LYS A 203 37.35 3.64 5.42
C LYS A 203 37.77 3.15 6.81
N GLY A 204 38.71 2.21 6.90
CA GLY A 204 39.26 1.72 8.16
C GLY A 204 40.00 2.81 8.94
N LYS A 205 40.77 3.68 8.25
CA LYS A 205 41.33 4.87 8.91
C LYS A 205 40.29 5.80 9.51
N ALA A 206 39.14 5.96 8.83
CA ALA A 206 38.05 6.80 9.28
C ALA A 206 37.26 6.18 10.46
N SER A 207 37.32 4.86 10.65
CA SER A 207 36.71 4.18 11.81
C SER A 207 37.55 4.31 13.08
N GLY A 208 38.85 4.52 12.94
CA GLY A 208 39.81 4.53 14.07
C GLY A 208 40.18 3.16 14.60
N ASP A 209 39.67 2.09 14.02
CA ASP A 209 39.97 0.70 14.39
C ASP A 209 41.20 0.20 13.65
N SER A 210 42.22 -0.23 14.39
CA SER A 210 43.51 -0.73 13.82
C SER A 210 43.32 -2.09 13.14
N LEU A 211 42.41 -2.94 13.58
CA LEU A 211 42.09 -4.20 12.93
C LEU A 211 41.48 -3.96 11.54
N MET A 212 40.56 -3.00 11.44
CA MET A 212 39.92 -2.61 10.16
C MET A 212 40.94 -2.07 9.13
N MET A 213 42.12 -1.66 9.58
CA MET A 213 43.23 -1.33 8.67
C MET A 213 44.17 -2.51 8.38
N ALA A 214 44.36 -3.40 9.34
CA ALA A 214 45.28 -4.53 9.20
C ALA A 214 44.74 -5.56 8.19
N ILE A 215 43.48 -5.88 8.24
CA ILE A 215 42.82 -6.86 7.36
C ILE A 215 42.99 -6.54 5.86
N PRO A 216 42.61 -5.36 5.34
CA PRO A 216 42.80 -5.08 3.92
C PRO A 216 44.26 -4.90 3.52
N LYS A 217 45.16 -4.50 4.44
CA LYS A 217 46.60 -4.49 4.18
C LYS A 217 47.14 -5.89 4.00
N LYS A 218 46.63 -6.91 4.70
CA LYS A 218 46.97 -8.31 4.48
C LYS A 218 46.70 -8.72 3.03
N GLY A 219 45.54 -8.34 2.47
CA GLY A 219 45.24 -8.57 1.05
C GLY A 219 46.23 -7.87 0.10
N LEU A 220 46.63 -6.62 0.41
CA LEU A 220 47.66 -5.91 -0.38
C LEU A 220 49.01 -6.60 -0.38
N VAL A 221 49.41 -7.29 0.70
CA VAL A 221 50.66 -8.10 0.70
C VAL A 221 50.59 -9.15 -0.40
N GLY A 222 49.46 -9.86 -0.53
CA GLY A 222 49.23 -10.84 -1.59
C GLY A 222 49.28 -10.22 -3.00
N VAL A 223 48.66 -9.07 -3.20
CA VAL A 223 48.67 -8.36 -4.48
C VAL A 223 50.09 -7.98 -4.89
N TYR A 224 50.83 -7.31 -4.01
CA TYR A 224 52.22 -6.89 -4.32
C TYR A 224 53.16 -8.07 -4.49
N PHE A 225 52.95 -9.15 -3.71
CA PHE A 225 53.69 -10.39 -3.88
C PHE A 225 53.46 -11.00 -5.27
N ASN A 226 52.19 -11.14 -5.70
CA ASN A 226 51.86 -11.74 -7.00
C ASN A 226 52.33 -10.89 -8.19
N ARG A 227 52.38 -9.55 -8.04
CA ARG A 227 52.93 -8.65 -9.07
C ARG A 227 54.45 -8.62 -9.10
N GLY A 228 55.17 -9.24 -8.14
CA GLY A 228 56.61 -9.12 -8.01
C GLY A 228 57.08 -7.75 -7.51
N GLU A 229 56.21 -6.98 -6.87
CA GLU A 229 56.53 -5.67 -6.27
C GLU A 229 57.10 -5.85 -4.85
N HIS A 230 58.28 -6.51 -4.78
CA HIS A 230 58.85 -7.04 -3.52
C HIS A 230 59.06 -5.98 -2.44
N ASP A 231 59.54 -4.78 -2.80
CA ASP A 231 59.72 -3.67 -1.84
C ASP A 231 58.42 -3.20 -1.21
N LYS A 232 57.36 -3.13 -2.01
CA LYS A 232 56.04 -2.78 -1.48
C LYS A 232 55.49 -3.91 -0.62
N ALA A 233 55.57 -5.15 -1.07
CA ALA A 233 55.18 -6.32 -0.31
C ALA A 233 55.88 -6.38 1.06
N LEU A 234 57.22 -6.17 1.08
CA LEU A 234 58.00 -6.21 2.32
C LEU A 234 57.66 -5.07 3.28
N ARG A 235 57.44 -3.85 2.78
CA ARG A 235 56.97 -2.74 3.61
C ARG A 235 55.60 -3.03 4.20
N THR A 236 54.66 -3.46 3.37
CA THR A 236 53.25 -3.70 3.79
C THR A 236 53.19 -4.86 4.79
N VAL A 237 53.89 -5.98 4.57
CA VAL A 237 53.87 -7.10 5.51
C VAL A 237 54.49 -6.72 6.86
N ASN A 238 55.50 -5.85 6.88
CA ASN A 238 56.08 -5.36 8.15
C ASN A 238 55.07 -4.47 8.92
N GLU A 239 54.29 -3.63 8.23
CA GLU A 239 53.24 -2.84 8.87
C GLU A 239 52.16 -3.74 9.46
N VAL A 240 51.72 -4.78 8.73
CA VAL A 240 50.74 -5.74 9.15
C VAL A 240 51.24 -6.56 10.35
N LEU A 241 52.49 -7.02 10.29
CA LEU A 241 53.12 -7.75 11.37
C LEU A 241 53.30 -6.90 12.65
N ALA A 242 53.51 -5.60 12.53
CA ALA A 242 53.54 -4.72 13.72
C ALA A 242 52.23 -4.76 14.51
N TYR A 243 51.10 -4.85 13.82
CA TYR A 243 49.80 -5.03 14.46
C TYR A 243 49.63 -6.44 15.05
N TYR A 244 49.79 -7.49 14.23
CA TYR A 244 49.54 -8.87 14.67
C TYR A 244 50.56 -9.35 15.73
N LYS A 245 51.73 -8.81 15.80
CA LYS A 245 52.71 -9.12 16.86
C LYS A 245 52.20 -8.76 18.25
N VAL A 246 51.48 -7.67 18.36
CA VAL A 246 50.84 -7.25 19.63
C VAL A 246 49.64 -8.14 19.95
N HIS A 247 48.88 -8.54 18.93
CA HIS A 247 47.64 -9.34 19.04
C HIS A 247 47.86 -10.83 18.74
N ARG A 248 49.09 -11.35 18.82
CA ARG A 248 49.44 -12.72 18.43
C ARG A 248 48.74 -13.82 19.22
N GLU A 249 48.29 -13.54 20.45
CA GLU A 249 47.56 -14.50 21.28
C GLU A 249 46.06 -14.53 20.90
N GLU A 250 45.55 -13.42 20.35
CA GLU A 250 44.17 -13.27 19.90
C GLU A 250 44.01 -13.71 18.43
N GLU A 251 45.03 -13.41 17.59
CA GLU A 251 45.07 -13.65 16.15
C GLU A 251 46.31 -14.48 15.74
N PRO A 252 46.48 -15.69 16.31
CA PRO A 252 47.70 -16.48 16.10
C PRO A 252 47.88 -16.95 14.66
N VAL A 253 46.78 -17.24 13.97
CA VAL A 253 46.77 -17.72 12.58
C VAL A 253 47.27 -16.64 11.64
N ASP A 254 46.71 -15.42 11.74
CA ASP A 254 47.10 -14.29 10.89
C ASP A 254 48.56 -13.87 11.14
N TYR A 255 49.01 -13.90 12.40
CA TYR A 255 50.41 -13.62 12.74
C TYR A 255 51.36 -14.59 12.06
N ALA A 256 51.12 -15.90 12.19
CA ALA A 256 51.96 -16.93 11.62
C ALA A 256 51.95 -16.94 10.09
N SER A 257 50.76 -16.74 9.47
CA SER A 257 50.63 -16.63 8.02
C SER A 257 51.38 -15.41 7.48
N MET A 258 51.33 -14.26 8.15
CA MET A 258 52.10 -13.08 7.74
C MET A 258 53.61 -13.25 7.89
N LEU A 259 54.09 -13.99 8.91
CA LEU A 259 55.48 -14.39 9.03
C LEU A 259 55.91 -15.28 7.86
N ALA A 260 55.07 -16.23 7.45
CA ALA A 260 55.32 -17.09 6.30
C ALA A 260 55.39 -16.28 5.00
N PHE A 261 54.48 -15.34 4.76
CA PHE A 261 54.55 -14.43 3.62
C PHE A 261 55.82 -13.60 3.64
N LYS A 262 56.18 -13.02 4.78
CA LYS A 262 57.43 -12.28 4.92
C LYS A 262 58.65 -13.15 4.58
N ALA A 263 58.69 -14.40 5.04
CA ALA A 263 59.76 -15.33 4.72
C ALA A 263 59.89 -15.56 3.20
N ARG A 264 58.78 -15.76 2.51
CA ARG A 264 58.73 -15.96 1.06
C ARG A 264 59.17 -14.71 0.30
N ILE A 265 58.74 -13.51 0.71
CA ILE A 265 59.16 -12.23 0.13
C ILE A 265 60.68 -12.05 0.26
N LEU A 266 61.26 -12.41 1.41
CA LEU A 266 62.70 -12.33 1.66
C LEU A 266 63.54 -13.30 0.81
N LEU A 267 62.95 -14.32 0.21
CA LEU A 267 63.59 -15.28 -0.68
C LEU A 267 63.49 -14.95 -2.17
N MET A 268 62.68 -13.95 -2.53
CA MET A 268 62.48 -13.56 -3.93
C MET A 268 63.72 -12.84 -4.51
N GLU A 269 63.79 -12.80 -5.85
CA GLU A 269 64.84 -12.08 -6.55
C GLU A 269 64.99 -10.63 -6.08
N GLY A 270 66.24 -10.23 -5.73
CA GLY A 270 66.51 -8.89 -5.21
C GLY A 270 66.51 -8.76 -3.68
N HIS A 271 66.01 -9.75 -2.94
CA HIS A 271 65.97 -9.73 -1.47
C HIS A 271 66.45 -11.01 -0.80
N THR A 272 67.37 -11.75 -1.36
CA THR A 272 67.79 -13.07 -0.89
C THR A 272 68.45 -13.05 0.52
N ASP A 273 67.63 -12.81 1.54
CA ASP A 273 68.02 -12.89 2.95
C ASP A 273 67.45 -14.19 3.60
N VAL A 274 68.18 -15.27 3.32
CA VAL A 274 67.83 -16.62 3.82
C VAL A 274 67.80 -16.65 5.36
N ALA A 275 68.67 -15.89 6.03
CA ALA A 275 68.76 -15.89 7.49
C ALA A 275 67.51 -15.26 8.13
N ALA A 276 67.11 -14.13 7.60
CA ALA A 276 65.86 -13.49 8.07
C ALA A 276 64.64 -14.34 7.73
N ALA A 277 64.55 -14.92 6.53
CA ALA A 277 63.47 -15.82 6.13
C ALA A 277 63.37 -17.04 7.07
N LYS A 278 64.52 -17.65 7.39
CA LYS A 278 64.61 -18.77 8.36
C LYS A 278 64.09 -18.37 9.75
N THR A 279 64.41 -17.16 10.18
CA THR A 279 63.93 -16.65 11.48
C THR A 279 62.39 -16.50 11.48
N CYS A 280 61.83 -15.96 10.42
CA CYS A 280 60.36 -15.85 10.28
C CYS A 280 59.69 -17.23 10.30
N VAL A 281 60.20 -18.20 9.57
CA VAL A 281 59.69 -19.59 9.55
C VAL A 281 59.82 -20.24 10.93
N ALA A 282 60.98 -20.08 11.60
CA ALA A 282 61.17 -20.64 12.95
C ALA A 282 60.18 -20.06 13.99
N GLU A 283 59.79 -18.81 13.82
CA GLU A 283 58.76 -18.15 14.67
C GLU A 283 57.33 -18.59 14.28
N ALA A 284 57.06 -18.87 12.99
CA ALA A 284 55.71 -19.27 12.53
C ALA A 284 55.35 -20.74 12.86
N LEU A 285 56.31 -21.68 12.68
CA LEU A 285 56.07 -23.13 12.81
C LEU A 285 55.41 -23.56 14.13
N PRO A 286 55.78 -23.02 15.31
CA PRO A 286 55.17 -23.42 16.59
C PRO A 286 53.66 -23.11 16.71
N TYR A 287 53.14 -22.23 15.84
CA TYR A 287 51.70 -21.88 15.86
C TYR A 287 50.82 -22.96 15.22
N ILE A 288 51.42 -23.80 14.32
CA ILE A 288 50.70 -24.93 13.70
C ILE A 288 50.16 -25.89 14.78
N ASP A 289 50.94 -26.18 15.81
CA ASP A 289 50.56 -27.12 16.88
C ASP A 289 49.77 -26.46 18.02
N LYS A 290 49.77 -25.13 18.10
CA LYS A 290 49.14 -24.36 19.18
C LYS A 290 47.79 -23.83 18.88
N SER A 291 47.44 -23.73 17.62
CA SER A 291 46.17 -23.19 17.14
C SER A 291 45.45 -24.21 16.26
N GLU A 292 44.12 -24.21 16.30
CA GLU A 292 43.29 -25.01 15.37
C GLU A 292 43.34 -24.40 13.96
N MET A 293 44.55 -24.43 13.37
CA MET A 293 44.77 -23.91 12.02
C MET A 293 44.12 -24.80 10.97
N MET A 294 43.54 -24.19 9.99
CA MET A 294 43.04 -24.89 8.80
C MET A 294 44.23 -25.33 7.94
N PHE A 295 44.02 -26.34 7.07
CA PHE A 295 45.07 -26.88 6.23
C PHE A 295 45.74 -25.83 5.33
N ASP A 296 44.97 -24.91 4.76
CA ASP A 296 45.47 -23.87 3.86
C ASP A 296 46.42 -22.90 4.58
N ASP A 297 46.15 -22.56 5.84
CA ASP A 297 47.02 -21.73 6.66
C ASP A 297 48.33 -22.49 7.01
N THR A 298 48.20 -23.75 7.43
CA THR A 298 49.36 -24.61 7.71
C THR A 298 50.16 -24.88 6.45
N GLY A 299 49.49 -25.07 5.30
CA GLY A 299 50.10 -25.25 3.99
C GLY A 299 50.97 -24.05 3.58
N THR A 300 50.51 -22.82 3.84
CA THR A 300 51.26 -21.60 3.58
C THR A 300 52.54 -21.53 4.41
N ILE A 301 52.49 -21.92 5.70
CA ILE A 301 53.67 -21.95 6.59
C ILE A 301 54.66 -23.04 6.14
N TYR A 302 54.16 -24.26 5.82
CA TYR A 302 55.01 -25.33 5.30
C TYR A 302 55.62 -25.00 3.95
N MET A 303 54.91 -24.28 3.08
CA MET A 303 55.47 -23.80 1.81
C MET A 303 56.64 -22.84 2.02
N ALA A 304 56.49 -21.88 2.95
CA ALA A 304 57.60 -20.99 3.30
C ALA A 304 58.79 -21.75 3.92
N ALA A 305 58.51 -22.74 4.76
CA ALA A 305 59.55 -23.61 5.34
C ALA A 305 60.26 -24.46 4.25
N CYS A 306 59.53 -24.93 3.26
CA CYS A 306 60.05 -25.63 2.09
C CYS A 306 60.98 -24.73 1.29
N GLU A 307 60.56 -23.52 0.92
CA GLU A 307 61.35 -22.55 0.17
C GLU A 307 62.62 -22.16 0.91
N VAL A 308 62.58 -21.97 2.25
CA VAL A 308 63.79 -21.74 3.07
C VAL A 308 64.76 -22.94 3.00
N ALA A 309 64.21 -24.16 3.17
CA ALA A 309 65.04 -25.37 3.11
C ALA A 309 65.65 -25.58 1.70
N MET A 310 64.94 -25.22 0.63
CA MET A 310 65.51 -25.23 -0.75
C MET A 310 66.61 -24.20 -0.90
N ALA A 311 66.47 -23.00 -0.39
CA ALA A 311 67.48 -21.95 -0.42
C ALA A 311 68.76 -22.38 0.35
N GLU A 312 68.63 -23.16 1.43
CA GLU A 312 69.75 -23.77 2.15
C GLU A 312 70.23 -25.05 1.50
N LYS A 313 69.70 -25.51 0.34
CA LYS A 313 69.98 -26.77 -0.36
C LYS A 313 69.79 -28.03 0.50
N GLN A 314 68.87 -27.95 1.50
CA GLN A 314 68.51 -29.07 2.35
C GLN A 314 67.32 -29.86 1.73
N TRP A 315 67.59 -30.49 0.57
CA TRP A 315 66.58 -31.07 -0.33
C TRP A 315 65.67 -32.09 0.35
N GLN A 316 66.21 -32.92 1.27
CA GLN A 316 65.38 -33.90 1.98
C GLN A 316 64.42 -33.23 2.97
N LYS A 317 64.88 -32.16 3.65
CA LYS A 317 64.05 -31.38 4.55
C LYS A 317 63.02 -30.55 3.77
N ALA A 318 63.41 -30.01 2.62
CA ALA A 318 62.52 -29.33 1.70
C ALA A 318 61.42 -30.27 1.22
N LEU A 319 61.73 -31.52 0.90
CA LEU A 319 60.76 -32.53 0.50
C LEU A 319 59.75 -32.82 1.62
N ASP A 320 60.18 -32.97 2.88
CA ASP A 320 59.28 -33.18 4.01
C ASP A 320 58.27 -32.02 4.17
N TYR A 321 58.74 -30.78 4.13
CA TYR A 321 57.87 -29.61 4.20
C TYR A 321 57.02 -29.46 2.95
N GLY A 322 57.54 -29.71 1.76
CA GLY A 322 56.76 -29.66 0.51
C GLY A 322 55.63 -30.65 0.47
N LEU A 323 55.81 -31.87 0.98
CA LEU A 323 54.74 -32.85 1.10
C LEU A 323 53.66 -32.45 2.13
N LYS A 324 54.03 -31.70 3.18
CA LYS A 324 53.08 -31.16 4.18
C LYS A 324 52.35 -29.92 3.70
N SER A 325 52.85 -29.25 2.65
CA SER A 325 52.24 -28.01 2.14
C SER A 325 51.12 -28.24 1.12
N VAL A 326 50.85 -29.48 0.71
CA VAL A 326 49.85 -29.83 -0.30
C VAL A 326 48.83 -30.79 0.28
N HIS A 327 47.57 -30.67 -0.15
CA HIS A 327 46.51 -31.61 0.23
C HIS A 327 46.77 -33.02 -0.33
N PRO A 328 46.21 -34.04 0.32
CA PRO A 328 46.15 -35.38 -0.30
C PRO A 328 45.49 -35.30 -1.70
N ASP A 329 45.93 -36.16 -2.62
CA ASP A 329 45.47 -36.14 -4.01
C ASP A 329 43.93 -36.17 -4.17
N SER A 330 43.21 -36.79 -3.21
CA SER A 330 41.74 -36.87 -3.19
C SER A 330 41.02 -35.53 -2.86
N THR A 331 41.74 -34.60 -2.27
CA THR A 331 41.24 -33.30 -1.79
C THR A 331 42.04 -32.13 -2.34
N ALA A 332 42.94 -32.38 -3.31
CA ALA A 332 43.81 -31.37 -3.90
C ALA A 332 42.99 -30.22 -4.55
N THR A 333 43.38 -29.00 -4.25
CA THR A 333 42.78 -27.76 -4.73
C THR A 333 43.76 -26.93 -5.54
N VAL A 334 43.30 -25.89 -6.23
CA VAL A 334 44.18 -24.98 -6.99
C VAL A 334 45.25 -24.31 -6.09
N ALA A 335 44.99 -24.19 -4.79
CA ALA A 335 45.95 -23.67 -3.82
C ALA A 335 47.22 -24.53 -3.77
N ASP A 336 47.11 -25.83 -4.05
CA ASP A 336 48.26 -26.78 -4.07
C ASP A 336 49.22 -26.58 -5.25
N LYS A 337 48.83 -25.80 -6.29
CA LYS A 337 49.66 -25.54 -7.48
C LYS A 337 51.08 -25.14 -7.11
N GLY A 338 51.23 -24.20 -6.17
CA GLY A 338 52.54 -23.72 -5.72
C GLY A 338 53.37 -24.83 -5.07
N GLY A 339 52.74 -25.62 -4.20
CA GLY A 339 53.39 -26.75 -3.55
C GLY A 339 53.80 -27.84 -4.53
N TYR A 340 52.96 -28.18 -5.51
CA TYR A 340 53.30 -29.16 -6.55
C TYR A 340 54.47 -28.68 -7.43
N MET A 341 54.57 -27.39 -7.75
CA MET A 341 55.72 -26.83 -8.48
C MET A 341 57.00 -26.97 -7.66
N LEU A 342 56.97 -26.65 -6.35
CA LEU A 342 58.12 -26.83 -5.47
C LEU A 342 58.54 -28.29 -5.37
N LEU A 343 57.61 -29.22 -5.23
CA LEU A 343 57.87 -30.67 -5.20
C LEU A 343 58.49 -31.15 -6.51
N ALA A 344 58.03 -30.71 -7.66
CA ALA A 344 58.62 -31.03 -8.95
C ALA A 344 60.09 -30.57 -9.04
N GLN A 345 60.40 -29.36 -8.56
CA GLN A 345 61.74 -28.82 -8.49
C GLN A 345 62.62 -29.62 -7.52
N ILE A 346 62.15 -29.91 -6.33
CA ILE A 346 62.85 -30.69 -5.32
C ILE A 346 63.21 -32.09 -5.84
N TYR A 347 62.25 -32.82 -6.46
CA TYR A 347 62.48 -34.13 -7.03
C TYR A 347 63.45 -34.07 -8.20
N THR A 348 63.51 -32.98 -8.96
CA THR A 348 64.47 -32.75 -10.00
C THR A 348 65.86 -32.67 -9.39
N GLU A 349 66.10 -31.88 -8.36
CA GLU A 349 67.34 -31.73 -7.64
C GLU A 349 67.82 -33.03 -6.94
N LEU A 350 66.83 -33.82 -6.45
CA LEU A 350 67.15 -35.16 -5.89
C LEU A 350 67.37 -36.22 -6.96
N GLY A 351 67.31 -35.89 -8.25
CA GLY A 351 67.55 -36.84 -9.35
C GLY A 351 66.37 -37.81 -9.59
N GLN A 352 65.24 -37.63 -8.95
CA GLN A 352 64.04 -38.51 -9.03
C GLN A 352 63.13 -38.07 -10.20
N LYS A 353 63.58 -38.28 -11.42
CA LYS A 353 62.97 -37.76 -12.65
C LYS A 353 61.50 -38.19 -12.84
N GLU A 354 61.14 -39.40 -12.48
CA GLU A 354 59.73 -39.88 -12.62
C GLU A 354 58.77 -39.11 -11.70
N LYS A 355 59.16 -38.90 -10.44
CA LYS A 355 58.35 -38.11 -9.49
C LYS A 355 58.29 -36.64 -9.87
N ALA A 356 59.44 -36.07 -10.34
CA ALA A 356 59.46 -34.71 -10.85
C ALA A 356 58.38 -34.52 -11.99
N ARG A 357 58.39 -35.50 -12.93
CA ARG A 357 57.42 -35.51 -14.03
C ARG A 357 55.98 -35.66 -13.54
N GLU A 358 55.71 -36.54 -12.56
CA GLU A 358 54.41 -36.71 -11.94
C GLU A 358 53.87 -35.39 -11.38
N TYR A 359 54.67 -34.69 -10.57
CA TYR A 359 54.22 -33.43 -9.98
C TYR A 359 54.09 -32.28 -11.00
N MET A 360 54.92 -32.25 -12.04
CA MET A 360 54.71 -31.32 -13.16
C MET A 360 53.42 -31.60 -13.90
N THR A 361 53.07 -32.88 -14.12
CA THR A 361 51.78 -33.25 -14.74
C THR A 361 50.60 -32.87 -13.85
N LYS A 362 50.67 -33.13 -12.53
CA LYS A 362 49.67 -32.69 -11.56
C LYS A 362 49.44 -31.18 -11.60
N THR A 363 50.53 -30.40 -11.66
CA THR A 363 50.47 -28.94 -11.79
C THR A 363 49.74 -28.52 -13.07
N TYR A 364 50.13 -29.11 -14.21
CA TYR A 364 49.51 -28.82 -15.51
C TYR A 364 48.01 -29.16 -15.55
N ASP A 365 47.67 -30.36 -15.12
CA ASP A 365 46.29 -30.84 -15.10
C ASP A 365 45.41 -29.95 -14.20
N MET A 366 45.94 -29.54 -13.06
CA MET A 366 45.27 -28.64 -12.14
C MET A 366 45.05 -27.26 -12.74
N MET A 367 46.05 -26.69 -13.39
CA MET A 367 45.93 -25.41 -14.10
C MET A 367 44.93 -25.48 -15.25
N SER A 368 44.96 -26.59 -16.02
CA SER A 368 44.01 -26.81 -17.13
C SER A 368 42.58 -26.93 -16.66
N ARG A 369 42.31 -27.71 -15.59
CA ARG A 369 40.98 -27.82 -14.99
C ARG A 369 40.51 -26.47 -14.47
N TYR A 370 41.38 -25.78 -13.73
CA TYR A 370 41.03 -24.45 -13.20
C TYR A 370 40.63 -23.46 -14.30
N ALA A 371 41.42 -23.40 -15.40
CA ALA A 371 41.09 -22.52 -16.51
C ALA A 371 39.75 -22.87 -17.17
N THR A 372 39.48 -24.18 -17.32
CA THR A 372 38.19 -24.66 -17.89
C THR A 372 37.02 -24.37 -16.97
N ASP A 373 37.15 -24.71 -15.69
CA ASP A 373 36.08 -24.54 -14.70
C ASP A 373 35.82 -23.04 -14.47
N HIS A 374 36.86 -22.23 -14.43
CA HIS A 374 36.74 -20.79 -14.28
C HIS A 374 36.04 -20.14 -15.49
N TYR A 375 36.38 -20.60 -16.71
CA TYR A 375 35.71 -20.12 -17.92
C TYR A 375 34.24 -20.51 -17.97
N GLN A 376 33.89 -21.78 -17.66
CA GLN A 376 32.52 -22.26 -17.63
C GLN A 376 31.72 -21.62 -16.51
N SER A 377 32.32 -21.48 -15.33
CA SER A 377 31.69 -20.75 -14.20
C SER A 377 31.44 -19.30 -14.57
N GLY A 378 32.40 -18.63 -15.22
CA GLY A 378 32.21 -17.25 -15.69
C GLY A 378 31.07 -17.09 -16.67
N LEU A 379 30.91 -18.00 -17.64
CA LEU A 379 29.81 -17.99 -18.59
C LEU A 379 28.45 -18.21 -17.89
N SER A 380 28.37 -19.21 -17.01
CA SER A 380 27.15 -19.49 -16.24
C SER A 380 26.77 -18.32 -15.33
N GLN A 381 27.73 -17.67 -14.70
CA GLN A 381 27.53 -16.47 -13.88
C GLN A 381 27.02 -15.28 -14.71
N MET A 382 27.59 -15.07 -15.92
CA MET A 382 27.09 -14.03 -16.84
C MET A 382 25.65 -14.30 -17.28
N GLU A 383 25.30 -15.56 -17.54
CA GLU A 383 23.92 -15.95 -17.88
C GLU A 383 22.94 -15.65 -16.72
N VAL A 384 23.31 -16.01 -15.49
CA VAL A 384 22.49 -15.73 -14.29
C VAL A 384 22.38 -14.22 -14.05
N LEU A 385 23.46 -13.46 -14.19
CA LEU A 385 23.45 -12.00 -14.08
C LEU A 385 22.53 -11.38 -15.13
N TYR A 386 22.67 -11.81 -16.39
CA TYR A 386 21.82 -11.35 -17.49
C TYR A 386 20.33 -11.66 -17.24
N GLU A 387 20.02 -12.88 -16.77
CA GLU A 387 18.63 -13.23 -16.41
C GLU A 387 18.12 -12.42 -15.23
N THR A 388 18.97 -12.14 -14.24
CA THR A 388 18.61 -11.33 -13.07
C THR A 388 18.33 -9.89 -13.49
N GLU A 389 19.22 -9.26 -14.25
CA GLU A 389 19.02 -7.90 -14.79
C GLU A 389 17.76 -7.82 -15.67
N LYS A 390 17.51 -8.85 -16.49
CA LYS A 390 16.30 -8.94 -17.32
C LYS A 390 15.03 -9.02 -16.48
N LYS A 391 15.02 -9.81 -15.41
CA LYS A 391 13.90 -9.91 -14.47
C LYS A 391 13.67 -8.59 -13.73
N GLU A 392 14.72 -7.95 -13.27
CA GLU A 392 14.65 -6.64 -12.61
C GLU A 392 14.11 -5.56 -13.56
N ALA A 393 14.56 -5.55 -14.81
CA ALA A 393 14.03 -4.67 -15.84
C ALA A 393 12.54 -4.94 -16.11
N GLN A 394 12.12 -6.21 -16.15
CA GLN A 394 10.71 -6.59 -16.30
C GLN A 394 9.87 -6.15 -15.10
N ILE A 395 10.35 -6.35 -13.87
CA ILE A 395 9.68 -5.89 -12.64
C ILE A 395 9.51 -4.39 -12.67
N THR A 396 10.56 -3.65 -13.02
CA THR A 396 10.53 -2.18 -13.13
C THR A 396 9.54 -1.71 -14.20
N ALA A 397 9.46 -2.41 -15.33
CA ALA A 397 8.50 -2.12 -16.40
C ALA A 397 7.05 -2.37 -15.94
N LEU A 398 6.81 -3.50 -15.27
CA LEU A 398 5.50 -3.86 -14.71
C LEU A 398 5.05 -2.88 -13.63
N ASP A 399 5.96 -2.40 -12.77
CA ASP A 399 5.66 -1.41 -11.75
C ASP A 399 5.28 -0.05 -12.34
N LYS A 400 5.96 0.37 -13.42
CA LYS A 400 5.58 1.58 -14.18
C LYS A 400 4.20 1.41 -14.83
N GLU A 401 3.93 0.26 -15.43
CA GLU A 401 2.64 -0.05 -16.05
C GLU A 401 1.53 -0.08 -14.99
N ARG A 402 1.75 -0.73 -13.85
CA ARG A 402 0.85 -0.71 -12.69
C ARG A 402 0.58 0.70 -12.18
N GLY A 403 1.62 1.52 -12.07
CA GLY A 403 1.49 2.94 -11.72
C GLY A 403 0.59 3.69 -12.69
N LEU A 404 0.74 3.47 -14.00
CA LEU A 404 -0.12 4.07 -15.03
C LEU A 404 -1.58 3.63 -14.88
N TYR A 405 -1.85 2.33 -14.66
CA TYR A 405 -3.22 1.85 -14.42
C TYR A 405 -3.86 2.46 -13.18
N LEU A 406 -3.12 2.63 -12.09
CA LEU A 406 -3.62 3.29 -10.88
C LEU A 406 -3.97 4.76 -11.14
N TRP A 407 -3.16 5.48 -11.92
CA TRP A 407 -3.44 6.86 -12.34
C TRP A 407 -4.68 6.94 -13.24
N LEU A 408 -4.83 6.03 -14.20
CA LEU A 408 -6.01 5.95 -15.06
C LEU A 408 -7.28 5.65 -14.26
N LEU A 409 -7.21 4.74 -13.29
CA LEU A 409 -8.31 4.44 -12.38
C LEU A 409 -8.71 5.66 -11.56
N ALA A 410 -7.75 6.37 -10.99
CA ALA A 410 -7.99 7.60 -10.24
C ALA A 410 -8.65 8.69 -11.11
N ALA A 411 -8.17 8.87 -12.34
CA ALA A 411 -8.76 9.79 -13.30
C ALA A 411 -10.21 9.41 -13.66
N ALA A 412 -10.49 8.12 -13.87
CA ALA A 412 -11.84 7.63 -14.14
C ALA A 412 -12.80 7.89 -12.95
N ILE A 413 -12.34 7.68 -11.72
CA ILE A 413 -13.11 7.99 -10.50
C ILE A 413 -13.43 9.49 -10.43
N VAL A 414 -12.47 10.35 -10.70
CA VAL A 414 -12.68 11.81 -10.73
C VAL A 414 -13.71 12.19 -11.78
N LEU A 415 -13.63 11.62 -12.99
CA LEU A 415 -14.63 11.84 -14.04
C LEU A 415 -16.04 11.41 -13.64
N LEU A 416 -16.17 10.25 -12.97
CA LEU A 416 -17.46 9.78 -12.46
C LEU A 416 -18.03 10.72 -11.40
N ILE A 417 -17.20 11.24 -10.49
CA ILE A 417 -17.60 12.22 -9.49
C ILE A 417 -18.08 13.51 -10.17
N VAL A 418 -17.34 14.03 -11.16
CA VAL A 418 -17.75 15.23 -11.91
C VAL A 418 -19.07 14.99 -12.65
N ALA A 419 -19.23 13.84 -13.30
CA ALA A 419 -20.49 13.47 -13.97
C ALA A 419 -21.67 13.40 -12.98
N ALA A 420 -21.48 12.82 -11.81
CA ALA A 420 -22.49 12.76 -10.75
C ALA A 420 -22.88 14.17 -10.26
N ILE A 421 -21.91 15.04 -10.04
CA ILE A 421 -22.14 16.45 -9.67
C ILE A 421 -22.94 17.18 -10.75
N LEU A 422 -22.61 17.01 -12.02
CA LEU A 422 -23.33 17.60 -13.14
C LEU A 422 -24.78 17.10 -13.22
N LEU A 423 -25.01 15.80 -13.01
CA LEU A 423 -26.36 15.23 -12.96
C LEU A 423 -27.20 15.81 -11.82
N VAL A 424 -26.62 15.93 -10.63
CA VAL A 424 -27.28 16.57 -9.47
C VAL A 424 -27.58 18.03 -9.77
N TYR A 425 -26.62 18.77 -10.32
CA TYR A 425 -26.82 20.16 -10.70
C TYR A 425 -27.95 20.31 -11.73
N ARG A 426 -27.95 19.47 -12.79
CA ARG A 426 -29.01 19.46 -13.81
C ARG A 426 -30.39 19.13 -13.21
N HIS A 427 -30.44 18.16 -12.27
CA HIS A 427 -31.68 17.81 -11.57
C HIS A 427 -32.21 18.98 -10.72
N LEU A 428 -31.33 19.64 -9.97
CA LEU A 428 -31.71 20.83 -9.17
C LEU A 428 -32.16 22.00 -10.04
N ALA A 429 -31.48 22.26 -11.15
CA ALA A 429 -31.86 23.30 -12.11
C ALA A 429 -33.26 23.03 -12.69
N HIS A 430 -33.55 21.77 -13.07
CA HIS A 430 -34.83 21.38 -13.59
C HIS A 430 -35.96 21.52 -12.55
N ARG A 431 -35.71 21.17 -11.28
CA ARG A 431 -36.65 21.40 -10.17
C ARG A 431 -36.95 22.88 -9.97
N ARG A 432 -35.91 23.76 -10.01
CA ARG A 432 -36.08 25.22 -9.92
C ARG A 432 -36.95 25.77 -11.06
N GLN A 433 -36.70 25.29 -12.28
CA GLN A 433 -37.47 25.71 -13.45
C GLN A 433 -38.93 25.30 -13.36
N LYS A 434 -39.24 24.07 -12.88
CA LYS A 434 -40.62 23.63 -12.65
C LYS A 434 -41.34 24.48 -11.56
N ALA A 435 -40.64 24.78 -10.47
CA ALA A 435 -41.20 25.62 -9.40
C ALA A 435 -41.50 27.04 -9.89
N LEU A 436 -40.63 27.64 -10.67
CA LEU A 436 -40.86 28.96 -11.30
C LEU A 436 -42.06 28.96 -12.25
N LEU A 437 -42.20 27.90 -13.06
CA LEU A 437 -43.34 27.78 -13.97
C LEU A 437 -44.67 27.65 -13.18
N ALA A 438 -44.67 26.83 -12.14
CA ALA A 438 -45.86 26.68 -11.26
C ALA A 438 -46.27 28.01 -10.61
N THR A 439 -45.32 28.78 -10.11
CA THR A 439 -45.58 30.12 -9.52
C THR A 439 -46.13 31.10 -10.56
N LYS A 440 -45.62 31.06 -11.79
CA LYS A 440 -46.10 31.90 -12.90
C LYS A 440 -47.54 31.56 -13.26
N VAL A 441 -47.88 30.27 -13.38
CA VAL A 441 -49.25 29.82 -13.69
C VAL A 441 -50.23 30.21 -12.58
N ALA A 442 -49.85 30.08 -11.32
CA ALA A 442 -50.65 30.51 -10.18
C ALA A 442 -50.94 32.01 -10.19
N LEU A 443 -49.91 32.82 -10.49
CA LEU A 443 -50.05 34.29 -10.58
C LEU A 443 -50.95 34.71 -11.74
N GLU A 444 -50.84 34.04 -12.89
CA GLU A 444 -51.72 34.30 -14.06
C GLU A 444 -53.16 33.94 -13.73
N ALA A 445 -53.43 32.84 -13.01
CA ALA A 445 -54.75 32.44 -12.59
C ALA A 445 -55.36 33.48 -11.61
N GLU A 446 -54.62 33.93 -10.59
CA GLU A 446 -55.05 34.98 -9.65
C GLU A 446 -55.38 36.30 -10.39
N THR A 447 -54.53 36.68 -11.35
CA THR A 447 -54.75 37.92 -12.12
C THR A 447 -56.01 37.83 -12.98
N LYS A 448 -56.30 36.65 -13.54
CA LYS A 448 -57.51 36.40 -14.33
C LYS A 448 -58.76 36.52 -13.45
N GLU A 449 -58.74 35.91 -12.27
CA GLU A 449 -59.84 35.99 -11.33
C GLU A 449 -60.13 37.43 -10.88
N ARG A 450 -59.10 38.18 -10.51
CA ARG A 450 -59.22 39.61 -10.15
C ARG A 450 -59.84 40.45 -11.29
N ARG A 451 -59.51 40.17 -12.56
CA ARG A 451 -60.10 40.86 -13.73
C ARG A 451 -61.59 40.55 -13.91
N ILE A 452 -61.99 39.31 -13.70
CA ILE A 452 -63.40 38.91 -13.76
C ILE A 452 -64.17 39.62 -12.68
N LEU A 453 -63.69 39.61 -11.45
CA LEU A 453 -64.35 40.31 -10.33
C LEU A 453 -64.48 41.82 -10.52
N ALA A 454 -63.40 42.45 -11.05
CA ALA A 454 -63.45 43.87 -11.36
C ALA A 454 -64.49 44.22 -12.43
N ARG A 455 -64.67 43.33 -13.44
CA ARG A 455 -65.67 43.51 -14.48
C ARG A 455 -67.13 43.36 -13.94
N ASP A 456 -67.37 42.31 -13.17
CA ASP A 456 -68.70 42.05 -12.55
C ASP A 456 -69.15 43.19 -11.64
N LEU A 457 -68.22 43.74 -10.86
CA LEU A 457 -68.43 44.92 -10.04
C LEU A 457 -68.69 46.17 -10.88
N HIS A 458 -67.93 46.41 -11.94
CA HIS A 458 -68.08 47.56 -12.81
C HIS A 458 -69.44 47.53 -13.56
N ASP A 459 -69.81 46.36 -14.09
CA ASP A 459 -71.01 46.24 -14.94
C ASP A 459 -72.24 46.20 -14.09
N GLY A 460 -72.25 45.57 -12.90
CA GLY A 460 -73.40 45.55 -12.00
C GLY A 460 -73.68 46.88 -11.28
N LEU A 461 -72.66 47.43 -10.65
CA LEU A 461 -72.80 48.66 -9.86
C LEU A 461 -72.67 49.93 -10.69
N GLY A 462 -71.82 49.91 -11.77
CA GLY A 462 -71.62 51.10 -12.57
C GLY A 462 -72.90 51.56 -13.29
N GLY A 463 -73.63 50.62 -13.82
CA GLY A 463 -74.97 50.91 -14.45
C GLY A 463 -75.94 51.52 -13.51
N MET A 464 -76.08 50.95 -12.31
CA MET A 464 -77.06 51.46 -11.30
C MET A 464 -76.63 52.82 -10.73
N LEU A 465 -75.32 53.02 -10.49
CA LEU A 465 -74.81 54.34 -10.06
C LEU A 465 -75.02 55.42 -11.10
N SER A 466 -74.86 55.06 -12.38
CA SER A 466 -75.11 55.96 -13.49
C SER A 466 -76.63 56.35 -13.58
N LEU A 467 -77.51 55.37 -13.35
CA LEU A 467 -78.96 55.58 -13.28
C LEU A 467 -79.37 56.46 -12.06
N LEU A 468 -78.74 56.19 -10.89
CA LEU A 468 -78.92 57.01 -9.68
C LEU A 468 -78.55 58.45 -9.91
N ARG A 469 -77.43 58.72 -10.59
CA ARG A 469 -76.98 60.04 -10.95
C ARG A 469 -77.94 60.71 -11.88
N LEU A 470 -78.42 60.05 -12.89
CA LEU A 470 -79.41 60.56 -13.84
C LEU A 470 -80.74 60.94 -13.12
N LYS A 471 -81.24 60.09 -12.24
CA LYS A 471 -82.45 60.39 -11.47
C LYS A 471 -82.29 61.50 -10.44
N ALA A 472 -81.09 61.58 -9.81
CA ALA A 472 -80.76 62.70 -8.92
C ALA A 472 -80.66 64.03 -9.65
N GLU A 473 -80.16 64.07 -10.85
CA GLU A 473 -80.11 65.26 -11.73
C GLU A 473 -81.46 65.70 -12.20
N GLN A 474 -82.46 64.81 -12.25
CA GLN A 474 -83.87 65.07 -12.65
C GLN A 474 -84.77 65.43 -11.47
N GLY A 475 -84.28 65.41 -10.22
CA GLY A 475 -85.04 65.73 -9.01
C GLY A 475 -86.05 64.62 -8.64
N GLU A 476 -85.97 63.40 -9.17
CA GLU A 476 -86.85 62.29 -8.85
C GLU A 476 -86.45 61.59 -7.53
N PRO A 477 -87.36 60.97 -6.82
CA PRO A 477 -87.11 60.23 -5.58
C PRO A 477 -86.21 59.04 -5.89
N SER A 478 -84.97 59.08 -5.36
CA SER A 478 -83.88 58.10 -5.63
C SER A 478 -83.72 57.04 -4.51
N LEU A 479 -84.49 57.11 -3.43
CA LEU A 479 -84.39 56.12 -2.33
C LEU A 479 -84.53 54.65 -2.79
N PRO A 480 -85.57 54.29 -3.61
CA PRO A 480 -85.70 52.87 -4.01
C PRO A 480 -84.47 52.34 -4.81
N LEU A 481 -83.79 53.27 -5.57
CA LEU A 481 -82.61 52.88 -6.33
C LEU A 481 -81.37 52.78 -5.44
N ILE A 482 -81.25 53.60 -4.41
CA ILE A 482 -80.25 53.49 -3.37
C ILE A 482 -80.35 52.15 -2.64
N ASP A 483 -81.55 51.74 -2.28
CA ASP A 483 -81.80 50.46 -1.63
C ASP A 483 -81.48 49.29 -2.55
N SER A 484 -81.78 49.44 -3.87
CA SER A 484 -81.40 48.46 -4.88
C SER A 484 -79.82 48.34 -5.03
N ILE A 485 -79.13 49.48 -5.07
CA ILE A 485 -77.65 49.51 -5.13
C ILE A 485 -77.05 48.91 -3.84
N HIS A 486 -77.63 49.27 -2.68
CA HIS A 486 -77.15 48.70 -1.41
C HIS A 486 -77.37 47.18 -1.36
N THR A 487 -78.53 46.74 -1.84
CA THR A 487 -78.85 45.29 -1.93
C THR A 487 -77.96 44.59 -2.89
N GLU A 488 -77.63 45.17 -4.08
CA GLU A 488 -76.72 44.58 -5.06
C GLU A 488 -75.25 44.60 -4.61
N LEU A 489 -74.85 45.65 -3.90
CA LEU A 489 -73.52 45.71 -3.29
C LEU A 489 -73.38 44.62 -2.22
N ARG A 490 -74.36 44.49 -1.37
CA ARG A 490 -74.41 43.46 -0.31
C ARG A 490 -74.44 42.05 -0.94
N ARG A 491 -75.19 41.84 -2.01
CA ARG A 491 -75.30 40.61 -2.76
C ARG A 491 -73.94 40.25 -3.37
N THR A 492 -73.23 41.20 -4.00
CA THR A 492 -71.92 41.00 -4.61
C THR A 492 -70.86 40.75 -3.54
N ALA A 493 -70.93 41.45 -2.40
CA ALA A 493 -69.98 41.21 -1.31
C ALA A 493 -70.19 39.82 -0.68
N HIS A 494 -71.46 39.37 -0.50
CA HIS A 494 -71.75 38.00 -0.04
C HIS A 494 -71.32 36.92 -1.07
N HIS A 495 -71.46 37.20 -2.36
CA HIS A 495 -71.01 36.28 -3.40
C HIS A 495 -69.48 36.15 -3.42
N LEU A 496 -68.77 37.22 -3.07
CA LEU A 496 -67.27 37.22 -3.07
C LEU A 496 -66.72 36.41 -1.90
N MET A 497 -67.20 36.60 -0.70
CA MET A 497 -66.70 35.87 0.47
C MET A 497 -67.69 36.05 1.67
N PRO A 498 -68.56 35.09 1.93
CA PRO A 498 -69.51 35.20 3.04
C PRO A 498 -68.75 35.11 4.37
N GLU A 499 -68.99 36.06 5.23
CA GLU A 499 -68.33 36.13 6.55
C GLU A 499 -68.66 34.89 7.41
N GLU A 500 -69.83 34.33 7.24
CA GLU A 500 -70.31 33.11 7.91
C GLU A 500 -69.50 31.87 7.47
N LEU A 501 -69.17 31.76 6.18
CA LEU A 501 -68.36 30.67 5.68
C LEU A 501 -66.98 30.69 6.31
N LEU A 502 -66.36 31.87 6.49
CA LEU A 502 -65.08 32.03 7.12
C LEU A 502 -65.04 31.68 8.59
N LYS A 503 -66.18 32.03 9.32
CA LYS A 503 -66.26 31.87 10.76
C LYS A 503 -66.76 30.48 11.17
N ASN A 504 -67.78 29.96 10.51
CA ASN A 504 -68.57 28.82 10.97
C ASN A 504 -68.61 27.64 9.94
N GLY A 505 -67.96 27.81 8.75
CA GLY A 505 -67.85 26.77 7.72
C GLY A 505 -69.06 26.65 6.80
N LEU A 506 -68.99 25.72 5.82
CA LEU A 506 -69.92 25.57 4.70
C LEU A 506 -71.35 25.28 5.16
N VAL A 507 -71.51 24.41 6.16
CA VAL A 507 -72.88 24.01 6.65
C VAL A 507 -73.67 25.20 7.23
N SER A 508 -73.02 26.01 8.08
CA SER A 508 -73.60 27.21 8.65
C SER A 508 -73.95 28.26 7.58
N ALA A 509 -72.97 28.45 6.66
CA ALA A 509 -73.14 29.42 5.56
C ALA A 509 -74.27 29.04 4.60
N LEU A 510 -74.49 27.76 4.26
CA LEU A 510 -75.55 27.28 3.40
C LEU A 510 -76.93 27.33 4.14
N HIS A 511 -76.93 27.01 5.44
CA HIS A 511 -78.14 27.14 6.27
C HIS A 511 -78.62 28.59 6.30
N ASP A 512 -77.74 29.53 6.64
CA ASP A 512 -78.09 30.96 6.70
C ASP A 512 -78.53 31.51 5.33
N PHE A 513 -77.87 31.03 4.30
CA PHE A 513 -78.21 31.36 2.90
C PHE A 513 -79.61 30.84 2.59
N ALA A 514 -79.94 29.58 2.87
CA ALA A 514 -81.30 29.04 2.65
C ALA A 514 -82.37 29.80 3.44
N VAL A 515 -82.13 30.13 4.72
CA VAL A 515 -83.05 30.94 5.54
C VAL A 515 -83.29 32.34 4.93
N SER A 516 -82.27 32.90 4.23
CA SER A 516 -82.40 34.20 3.59
C SER A 516 -83.18 34.21 2.27
N VAL A 517 -83.43 33.02 1.71
CA VAL A 517 -84.16 32.85 0.43
C VAL A 517 -85.60 32.34 0.70
N PRO A 518 -86.67 33.08 0.33
CA PRO A 518 -88.00 32.63 0.52
C PRO A 518 -88.32 31.33 -0.23
N GLY A 519 -88.78 30.31 0.46
CA GLY A 519 -89.11 29.01 -0.09
C GLY A 519 -87.93 28.04 -0.23
N ALA A 520 -86.78 28.42 0.28
CA ALA A 520 -85.62 27.52 0.26
C ALA A 520 -85.49 26.75 1.59
N THR A 521 -85.07 25.47 1.50
CA THR A 521 -84.74 24.61 2.64
C THR A 521 -83.29 24.09 2.51
N PHE A 522 -82.68 23.75 3.63
CA PHE A 522 -81.34 23.18 3.68
C PHE A 522 -81.31 21.96 4.58
N GLN A 523 -80.69 20.89 4.06
CA GLN A 523 -80.45 19.65 4.80
C GLN A 523 -79.01 19.17 4.63
N THR A 524 -78.47 18.55 5.67
CA THR A 524 -77.14 17.95 5.63
C THR A 524 -77.14 16.50 6.09
N ILE A 525 -76.39 15.64 5.42
CA ILE A 525 -76.28 14.22 5.73
C ILE A 525 -74.81 13.87 5.85
N GLY A 526 -74.44 13.28 6.97
CA GLY A 526 -73.06 12.94 7.26
C GLY A 526 -72.32 13.99 8.07
N TYR A 527 -71.05 13.75 8.37
CA TYR A 527 -70.14 14.67 9.08
C TYR A 527 -69.34 15.47 8.09
N ILE A 528 -69.74 16.69 7.83
CA ILE A 528 -69.13 17.54 6.80
C ILE A 528 -67.77 18.05 7.27
N ARG A 529 -66.70 17.63 6.57
CA ARG A 529 -65.34 18.13 6.76
C ARG A 529 -64.66 18.31 5.40
N LEU A 530 -64.36 19.55 5.03
CA LEU A 530 -63.81 19.95 3.76
C LEU A 530 -62.58 20.89 3.95
N GLU A 531 -61.74 20.97 2.95
CA GLU A 531 -60.74 22.03 2.87
C GLU A 531 -61.45 23.37 2.56
N LYS A 532 -60.93 24.47 3.09
CA LYS A 532 -61.56 25.81 2.96
C LYS A 532 -61.80 26.24 1.51
N ASP A 533 -60.94 25.85 0.61
CA ASP A 533 -61.10 26.16 -0.81
C ASP A 533 -62.28 25.39 -1.43
N MET A 534 -62.48 24.14 -1.03
CA MET A 534 -63.62 23.34 -1.47
C MET A 534 -64.95 23.85 -0.86
N GLU A 535 -64.91 24.28 0.38
CA GLU A 535 -66.09 24.92 1.03
C GLU A 535 -66.54 26.16 0.25
N LEU A 536 -65.58 27.01 -0.15
CA LEU A 536 -65.90 28.21 -0.91
C LEU A 536 -66.48 27.88 -2.30
N VAL A 537 -65.88 26.87 -2.97
CA VAL A 537 -66.34 26.42 -4.29
C VAL A 537 -67.82 25.93 -4.20
N LEU A 538 -68.13 25.02 -3.25
CA LEU A 538 -69.48 24.49 -3.09
C LEU A 538 -70.45 25.57 -2.69
N TYR A 539 -70.09 26.50 -1.80
CA TYR A 539 -70.93 27.64 -1.45
C TYR A 539 -71.28 28.49 -2.67
N ARG A 540 -70.26 28.83 -3.50
CA ARG A 540 -70.43 29.60 -4.74
C ARG A 540 -71.31 28.85 -5.75
N CYS A 541 -71.15 27.53 -5.86
CA CYS A 541 -72.00 26.70 -6.72
C CYS A 541 -73.45 26.69 -6.23
N ALA A 542 -73.69 26.46 -4.93
CA ALA A 542 -75.04 26.53 -4.35
C ALA A 542 -75.74 27.89 -4.58
N TYR A 543 -74.99 28.97 -4.34
CA TYR A 543 -75.47 30.33 -4.55
C TYR A 543 -75.84 30.57 -6.02
N GLU A 544 -75.04 30.15 -6.99
CA GLU A 544 -75.35 30.29 -8.41
C GLU A 544 -76.56 29.45 -8.82
N LEU A 545 -76.64 28.20 -8.34
CA LEU A 545 -77.76 27.32 -8.66
C LEU A 545 -79.11 27.84 -8.09
N VAL A 546 -79.13 28.28 -6.84
CA VAL A 546 -80.32 28.88 -6.22
C VAL A 546 -80.74 30.15 -6.93
N ASN A 547 -79.78 31.02 -7.29
CA ASN A 547 -80.11 32.22 -8.07
C ASN A 547 -80.68 31.89 -9.46
N ASN A 548 -80.15 30.81 -10.09
CA ASN A 548 -80.73 30.36 -11.37
C ASN A 548 -82.14 29.86 -11.24
N ALA A 549 -82.46 29.08 -10.15
CA ALA A 549 -83.82 28.65 -9.87
C ALA A 549 -84.76 29.83 -9.67
N LEU A 550 -84.34 30.82 -8.86
CA LEU A 550 -85.13 32.02 -8.61
C LEU A 550 -85.37 32.90 -9.87
N LYS A 551 -84.36 33.07 -10.69
CA LYS A 551 -84.44 33.98 -11.87
C LYS A 551 -85.08 33.36 -13.10
N HIS A 552 -84.82 32.06 -13.29
CA HIS A 552 -85.16 31.42 -14.56
C HIS A 552 -86.21 30.33 -14.46
N ALA A 553 -86.31 29.63 -13.32
CA ALA A 553 -87.23 28.52 -13.16
C ALA A 553 -88.58 28.95 -12.59
N GLN A 554 -88.72 30.17 -12.05
CA GLN A 554 -89.91 30.61 -11.33
C GLN A 554 -90.32 29.62 -10.20
N ALA A 555 -89.34 29.03 -9.55
CA ALA A 555 -89.57 28.05 -8.49
C ALA A 555 -90.22 28.65 -7.27
N SER A 556 -91.18 27.92 -6.70
CA SER A 556 -91.80 28.25 -5.42
C SER A 556 -91.17 27.57 -4.22
N HIS A 557 -90.43 26.49 -4.51
CA HIS A 557 -89.72 25.74 -3.49
C HIS A 557 -88.35 25.32 -4.01
N ILE A 558 -87.28 25.48 -3.17
CA ILE A 558 -85.92 25.12 -3.50
C ILE A 558 -85.32 24.32 -2.36
N ASP A 559 -84.87 23.10 -2.62
CA ASP A 559 -84.18 22.25 -1.66
C ASP A 559 -82.68 22.21 -1.91
N ILE A 560 -81.87 22.54 -0.88
CA ILE A 560 -80.46 22.44 -0.89
C ILE A 560 -80.03 21.29 0.01
N GLN A 561 -79.33 20.30 -0.51
CA GLN A 561 -78.88 19.17 0.27
C GLN A 561 -77.30 19.03 0.12
N LEU A 562 -76.67 18.86 1.27
CA LEU A 562 -75.22 18.57 1.30
C LEU A 562 -75.01 17.22 1.96
N MET A 563 -74.43 16.27 1.22
CA MET A 563 -74.22 14.90 1.67
C MET A 563 -72.74 14.52 1.56
N GLN A 564 -72.17 14.01 2.64
CA GLN A 564 -70.82 13.44 2.66
C GLN A 564 -70.84 11.93 2.79
N GLU A 565 -70.28 11.25 1.77
CA GLU A 565 -69.98 9.83 1.77
C GLU A 565 -68.46 9.60 2.03
N PRO A 566 -68.00 8.38 2.31
CA PRO A 566 -66.59 8.13 2.67
C PRO A 566 -65.60 8.56 1.63
N LYS A 567 -66.00 8.74 0.37
CA LYS A 567 -65.05 9.05 -0.75
C LYS A 567 -65.51 10.27 -1.56
N GLU A 568 -66.65 10.84 -1.29
CA GLU A 568 -67.19 11.93 -2.09
C GLU A 568 -68.09 12.83 -1.29
N MET A 569 -68.21 14.05 -1.77
CA MET A 569 -69.17 15.09 -1.27
C MET A 569 -70.09 15.45 -2.39
N THR A 570 -71.40 15.39 -2.12
CA THR A 570 -72.42 15.76 -3.09
C THR A 570 -73.21 16.95 -2.57
N LEU A 571 -73.29 18.01 -3.36
CA LEU A 571 -74.20 19.13 -3.22
C LEU A 571 -75.31 18.95 -4.24
N THR A 572 -76.56 18.88 -3.74
CA THR A 572 -77.75 18.82 -4.57
C THR A 572 -78.54 20.09 -4.38
N VAL A 573 -78.97 20.69 -5.49
CA VAL A 573 -79.96 21.79 -5.47
C VAL A 573 -81.15 21.39 -6.36
N SER A 574 -82.32 21.29 -5.77
CA SER A 574 -83.58 20.89 -6.42
C SER A 574 -84.57 22.02 -6.41
N ASP A 575 -85.24 22.28 -7.51
CA ASP A 575 -86.28 23.27 -7.63
C ASP A 575 -87.56 22.69 -8.26
N ASP A 576 -88.76 23.25 -7.89
CA ASP A 576 -90.10 22.88 -8.38
C ASP A 576 -90.51 23.73 -9.59
N GLY A 577 -89.60 24.41 -10.28
CA GLY A 577 -89.89 25.35 -11.33
C GLY A 577 -90.25 24.74 -12.68
N MET A 578 -90.18 25.54 -13.75
CA MET A 578 -90.56 25.14 -15.11
C MET A 578 -89.65 24.12 -15.79
N GLY A 579 -88.51 23.75 -15.15
CA GLY A 579 -87.50 22.94 -15.77
C GLY A 579 -86.63 23.73 -16.75
N MET A 580 -85.54 23.09 -17.21
CA MET A 580 -84.56 23.71 -18.18
C MET A 580 -84.73 23.11 -19.55
N THR A 581 -84.83 23.99 -20.55
CA THR A 581 -84.85 23.58 -21.99
C THR A 581 -83.46 23.40 -22.61
N ASP A 582 -82.39 23.97 -22.02
CA ASP A 582 -81.03 23.88 -22.53
C ASP A 582 -80.03 23.86 -21.36
N GLY A 583 -79.33 22.76 -21.22
CA GLY A 583 -78.33 22.52 -20.14
C GLY A 583 -76.97 23.22 -20.33
N ASN A 584 -76.84 24.17 -21.28
CA ASN A 584 -75.60 24.82 -21.63
C ASN A 584 -75.48 26.33 -21.33
N GLY A 585 -76.22 26.80 -20.38
CA GLY A 585 -76.15 28.21 -19.96
C GLY A 585 -74.78 28.60 -19.35
N MET A 586 -74.42 29.90 -19.51
CA MET A 586 -73.11 30.40 -18.98
C MET A 586 -72.92 30.12 -17.46
N GLY A 587 -73.97 30.11 -16.67
CA GLY A 587 -73.94 29.80 -15.23
C GLY A 587 -73.45 28.36 -14.95
N LEU A 588 -74.03 27.41 -15.71
CA LEU A 588 -73.64 25.99 -15.56
C LEU A 588 -72.18 25.70 -16.07
N GLN A 589 -71.79 26.42 -17.08
CA GLN A 589 -70.42 26.34 -17.56
C GLN A 589 -69.44 26.88 -16.52
N ASN A 590 -69.70 27.98 -15.90
CA ASN A 590 -68.89 28.52 -14.79
C ASN A 590 -68.83 27.56 -13.60
N ILE A 591 -69.90 26.84 -13.27
CA ILE A 591 -69.89 25.80 -12.24
C ILE A 591 -68.94 24.65 -12.66
N ARG A 592 -69.04 24.17 -13.88
CA ARG A 592 -68.16 23.11 -14.40
C ARG A 592 -66.65 23.52 -14.32
N GLU A 593 -66.30 24.74 -14.77
CA GLU A 593 -64.93 25.25 -14.69
C GLU A 593 -64.44 25.40 -13.24
N ARG A 594 -65.30 25.65 -12.26
CA ARG A 594 -64.95 25.78 -10.84
C ARG A 594 -64.70 24.44 -10.16
N ILE A 595 -65.45 23.39 -10.54
CA ILE A 595 -65.31 22.05 -9.93
C ILE A 595 -64.29 21.17 -10.61
N GLU A 596 -63.88 21.50 -11.86
CA GLU A 596 -62.88 20.76 -12.66
C GLU A 596 -61.54 20.60 -11.92
N PRO A 597 -60.93 21.64 -11.28
CA PRO A 597 -59.69 21.50 -10.52
C PRO A 597 -59.75 20.48 -9.40
N TYR A 598 -60.96 20.23 -8.87
CA TYR A 598 -61.26 19.27 -7.81
C TYR A 598 -61.72 17.92 -8.35
N ARG A 599 -61.65 17.72 -9.69
CA ARG A 599 -62.17 16.52 -10.38
C ARG A 599 -63.65 16.25 -10.13
N GLY A 600 -64.41 17.31 -9.92
CA GLY A 600 -65.85 17.22 -9.66
C GLY A 600 -66.68 16.94 -10.92
N SER A 601 -67.83 16.32 -10.73
CA SER A 601 -68.84 16.10 -11.77
C SER A 601 -70.08 16.94 -11.51
N LEU A 602 -70.79 17.32 -12.57
CA LEU A 602 -72.04 18.03 -12.56
C LEU A 602 -73.07 17.24 -13.36
N ASP A 603 -74.09 16.74 -12.67
CA ASP A 603 -75.19 16.00 -13.26
C ASP A 603 -76.46 16.81 -13.13
N ILE A 604 -77.29 16.85 -14.19
CA ILE A 604 -78.48 17.63 -14.26
C ILE A 604 -79.63 16.71 -14.67
N VAL A 605 -80.68 16.67 -13.83
CA VAL A 605 -81.90 15.95 -14.10
C VAL A 605 -83.04 16.99 -14.16
N THR A 606 -83.62 17.20 -15.33
CA THR A 606 -84.68 18.20 -15.54
C THR A 606 -85.76 17.68 -16.45
N ALA A 607 -87.00 18.11 -16.24
CA ALA A 607 -88.16 17.82 -17.09
C ALA A 607 -89.09 19.03 -17.15
N GLU A 608 -89.64 19.33 -18.29
CA GLU A 608 -90.55 20.49 -18.51
C GLU A 608 -91.76 20.44 -17.56
N GLY A 609 -91.92 21.48 -16.74
CA GLY A 609 -92.97 21.59 -15.74
C GLY A 609 -92.82 20.69 -14.51
N LYS A 610 -91.69 20.06 -14.30
CA LYS A 610 -91.42 19.19 -13.12
C LYS A 610 -90.18 19.62 -12.30
N GLY A 611 -89.61 20.81 -12.61
CA GLY A 611 -88.45 21.32 -11.88
C GLY A 611 -87.09 20.79 -12.38
N THR A 612 -86.02 21.09 -11.62
CA THR A 612 -84.67 20.71 -11.97
C THR A 612 -83.93 20.24 -10.72
N ASP A 613 -83.22 19.07 -10.83
CA ASP A 613 -82.28 18.58 -9.84
C ASP A 613 -80.84 18.69 -10.40
N ILE A 614 -79.98 19.38 -9.69
CA ILE A 614 -78.61 19.53 -10.06
C ILE A 614 -77.73 18.96 -8.96
N HIS A 615 -76.87 17.98 -9.34
CA HIS A 615 -75.97 17.31 -8.43
C HIS A 615 -74.51 17.69 -8.79
N ILE A 616 -73.81 18.17 -7.81
CA ILE A 616 -72.36 18.42 -7.88
C ILE A 616 -71.64 17.45 -6.98
N THR A 617 -70.81 16.57 -7.55
CA THR A 617 -70.07 15.58 -6.76
C THR A 617 -68.60 15.91 -6.81
N LEU A 618 -67.91 16.02 -5.66
CA LEU A 618 -66.48 16.23 -5.50
C LEU A 618 -65.92 15.02 -4.80
N PRO A 619 -64.86 14.37 -5.37
CA PRO A 619 -64.11 13.32 -4.67
C PRO A 619 -63.34 13.90 -3.46
N LEU A 620 -63.32 13.16 -2.34
CA LEU A 620 -62.67 13.54 -1.09
C LEU A 620 -61.30 12.88 -0.92
#